data_89346c2d1f331e907f104a55d0c0aacc
#
_entry.id   89346c2d1f331e907f104a55d0c0aacc
#
_cell.length_a   1.000
_cell.length_b   1.000
_cell.length_c   1.000
_cell.angle_alpha   90.00
_cell.angle_beta   90.00
_cell.angle_gamma   90.00
#
_symmetry.space_group_name_H-M   'P 1'
#
loop_
_entity.id
_entity.type
_entity.pdbx_description
1 polymer ?
#
loop_
_entity_poly.entity_id
_entity_poly.type
_entity_poly.pdbx_seq_one_letter_code
_entity_poly.pdbx_strand_id
1 'polypeptide(L)'
;MDETKSCNTIVVGTVDTGKTFTALQYANLLAHRVIDNELVQTRPIIVLDHSDNANSYKGFNVIPMEFLQKDLDISNNPQFSRVMISVDDDEQIDEFNNYLIHFQRDVVVLYDDIGNYFRGNLSKNQLKLIKTPKNNGIDLIYQFHSWREPAPKLLAVCSVAIVKETPDKNIKNIDRLQMADFMQVLNQEVQAENRIRPEGKKYATRILDTKFGRVLTMDFNNKFEKFSIYEYFEGKL
;
A
#
# COMPACT_ATOMS: atom_id res chain seq x y z
N MET A 1 0.47 11.96 19.42
CA MET A 1 -0.47 11.09 18.68
C MET A 1 0.03 9.67 18.80
N ASP A 2 -0.81 8.77 19.24
CA ASP A 2 -0.42 7.36 19.40
C ASP A 2 -0.36 6.72 18.00
N GLU A 3 0.82 6.81 17.35
CA GLU A 3 1.06 6.47 15.94
C GLU A 3 1.36 4.97 15.72
N THR A 4 1.15 4.14 16.75
CA THR A 4 1.56 2.73 16.75
C THR A 4 0.55 1.77 16.12
N LYS A 5 -0.56 2.27 15.58
CA LYS A 5 -1.54 1.38 14.93
C LYS A 5 -1.18 1.13 13.47
N SER A 6 -0.59 -0.02 13.21
CA SER A 6 -0.36 -0.54 11.86
C SER A 6 -1.64 -0.69 11.04
N CYS A 7 -1.53 -0.60 9.72
CA CYS A 7 -2.67 -0.67 8.82
C CYS A 7 -2.44 -1.60 7.63
N ASN A 8 -3.55 -2.05 7.06
CA ASN A 8 -3.59 -2.58 5.72
C ASN A 8 -3.98 -1.46 4.76
N THR A 9 -3.19 -1.25 3.74
CA THR A 9 -3.39 -0.27 2.68
C THR A 9 -3.60 -0.99 1.36
N ILE A 10 -4.62 -0.59 0.62
CA ILE A 10 -4.82 -1.05 -0.74
C ILE A 10 -4.49 0.07 -1.73
N VAL A 11 -3.77 -0.25 -2.79
CA VAL A 11 -3.45 0.66 -3.90
C VAL A 11 -4.04 0.06 -5.16
N VAL A 12 -4.94 0.78 -5.81
CA VAL A 12 -5.58 0.29 -7.03
C VAL A 12 -5.40 1.29 -8.17
N GLY A 13 -4.87 0.80 -9.30
CA GLY A 13 -4.65 1.61 -10.50
C GLY A 13 -4.07 0.78 -11.65
N THR A 14 -4.38 1.15 -12.87
CA THR A 14 -3.83 0.50 -14.07
C THR A 14 -2.34 0.74 -14.25
N VAL A 15 -1.76 0.10 -15.23
CA VAL A 15 -0.37 0.35 -15.67
C VAL A 15 -0.21 1.84 -16.04
N ASP A 16 0.97 2.39 -15.84
CA ASP A 16 1.36 3.77 -16.16
C ASP A 16 0.58 4.89 -15.44
N THR A 17 -0.18 4.55 -14.39
CA THR A 17 -0.84 5.57 -13.54
C THR A 17 0.04 6.08 -12.39
N GLY A 18 1.30 5.66 -12.32
CA GLY A 18 2.22 5.97 -11.22
C GLY A 18 1.87 5.28 -9.90
N LYS A 19 1.26 4.10 -9.96
CA LYS A 19 0.86 3.28 -8.81
C LYS A 19 2.04 3.00 -7.87
N THR A 20 3.12 2.40 -8.40
CA THR A 20 4.33 2.07 -7.64
C THR A 20 4.98 3.31 -7.02
N PHE A 21 5.07 4.42 -7.78
CA PHE A 21 5.58 5.69 -7.26
C PHE A 21 4.76 6.17 -6.05
N THR A 22 3.43 6.19 -6.16
CA THR A 22 2.56 6.66 -5.07
C THR A 22 2.63 5.72 -3.86
N ALA A 23 2.68 4.41 -4.09
CA ALA A 23 2.81 3.42 -3.02
C ALA A 23 4.13 3.60 -2.25
N LEU A 24 5.25 3.85 -2.96
CA LEU A 24 6.54 4.15 -2.33
C LEU A 24 6.53 5.47 -1.56
N GLN A 25 5.90 6.52 -2.10
CA GLN A 25 5.73 7.79 -1.38
C GLN A 25 4.93 7.57 -0.08
N TYR A 26 3.88 6.78 -0.14
CA TYR A 26 3.10 6.45 1.04
C TYR A 26 3.87 5.56 2.02
N ALA A 27 4.63 4.58 1.55
CA ALA A 27 5.52 3.76 2.37
C ALA A 27 6.58 4.64 3.08
N ASN A 28 7.16 5.60 2.39
CA ASN A 28 8.07 6.57 2.98
C ASN A 28 7.38 7.40 4.09
N LEU A 29 6.15 7.86 3.84
CA LEU A 29 5.38 8.58 4.86
C LEU A 29 5.17 7.75 6.13
N LEU A 30 4.94 6.44 6.00
CA LEU A 30 4.78 5.52 7.12
C LEU A 30 6.11 5.17 7.81
N ALA A 31 7.21 5.15 7.07
CA ALA A 31 8.52 4.74 7.56
C ALA A 31 9.32 5.87 8.23
N HIS A 32 8.94 7.13 8.03
CA HIS A 32 9.67 8.29 8.54
C HIS A 32 8.91 8.99 9.68
N ARG A 33 9.67 9.59 10.58
CA ARG A 33 9.17 10.46 11.65
C ARG A 33 10.00 11.74 11.70
N VAL A 34 9.39 12.80 12.21
CA VAL A 34 10.14 14.02 12.52
C VAL A 34 10.71 13.87 13.93
N ILE A 35 12.04 13.85 14.02
CA ILE A 35 12.80 13.79 15.26
C ILE A 35 13.73 15.01 15.23
N ASP A 36 13.68 15.85 16.25
CA ASP A 36 14.48 17.07 16.37
C ASP A 36 14.44 17.99 15.12
N ASN A 37 13.26 18.11 14.51
CA ASN A 37 12.99 18.82 13.25
C ASN A 37 13.61 18.21 11.98
N GLU A 38 14.18 17.03 12.07
CA GLU A 38 14.68 16.28 10.92
C GLU A 38 13.75 15.10 10.56
N LEU A 39 13.60 14.84 9.27
CA LEU A 39 12.85 13.68 8.79
C LEU A 39 13.75 12.45 8.79
N VAL A 40 13.54 11.56 9.75
CA VAL A 40 14.36 10.36 9.97
C VAL A 40 13.58 9.10 9.61
N GLN A 41 14.19 8.21 8.84
CA GLN A 41 13.63 6.89 8.61
C GLN A 41 13.79 6.04 9.89
N THR A 42 12.66 5.67 10.50
CA THR A 42 12.61 4.91 11.76
C THR A 42 12.22 3.46 11.57
N ARG A 43 11.75 3.09 10.37
CA ARG A 43 11.27 1.74 10.04
C ARG A 43 11.79 1.31 8.68
N PRO A 44 12.23 0.07 8.49
CA PRO A 44 12.62 -0.44 7.19
C PRO A 44 11.41 -0.55 6.25
N ILE A 45 11.69 -0.43 4.95
CA ILE A 45 10.73 -0.65 3.88
C ILE A 45 11.16 -1.92 3.14
N ILE A 46 10.28 -2.91 3.13
CA ILE A 46 10.47 -4.16 2.39
C ILE A 46 9.52 -4.15 1.18
N VAL A 47 10.06 -4.37 0.00
CA VAL A 47 9.29 -4.56 -1.22
C VAL A 47 9.35 -6.03 -1.61
N LEU A 48 8.19 -6.65 -1.78
CA LEU A 48 8.06 -7.93 -2.42
C LEU A 48 7.74 -7.68 -3.89
N ASP A 49 8.69 -7.96 -4.77
CA ASP A 49 8.58 -7.78 -6.21
C ASP A 49 8.41 -9.13 -6.90
N HIS A 50 7.35 -9.26 -7.65
CA HIS A 50 6.98 -10.45 -8.42
C HIS A 50 7.31 -10.29 -9.92
N SER A 51 7.69 -9.09 -10.36
CA SER A 51 7.74 -8.73 -11.79
C SER A 51 9.13 -8.44 -12.34
N ASP A 52 10.21 -8.73 -11.59
CA ASP A 52 11.60 -8.37 -11.97
C ASP A 52 11.81 -6.88 -12.31
N ASN A 53 10.96 -6.00 -11.77
CA ASN A 53 10.92 -4.60 -12.13
C ASN A 53 11.94 -3.77 -11.32
N ALA A 54 13.20 -4.22 -11.31
CA ALA A 54 14.31 -3.63 -10.57
C ALA A 54 14.47 -2.11 -10.81
N ASN A 55 13.99 -1.59 -11.94
CA ASN A 55 14.08 -0.17 -12.28
C ASN A 55 13.19 0.72 -11.40
N SER A 56 12.08 0.20 -10.87
CA SER A 56 11.15 0.95 -10.01
C SER A 56 11.70 1.14 -8.59
N TYR A 57 12.68 0.32 -8.17
CA TYR A 57 13.19 0.26 -6.81
C TYR A 57 14.68 0.60 -6.70
N LYS A 58 15.13 1.61 -7.46
CA LYS A 58 16.51 2.11 -7.35
C LYS A 58 16.85 2.51 -5.92
N GLY A 59 17.98 2.03 -5.42
CA GLY A 59 18.45 2.30 -4.05
C GLY A 59 17.90 1.34 -3.00
N PHE A 60 17.20 0.27 -3.42
CA PHE A 60 16.89 -0.85 -2.55
C PHE A 60 17.99 -1.93 -2.64
N ASN A 61 18.31 -2.53 -1.49
CA ASN A 61 19.16 -3.72 -1.45
C ASN A 61 18.36 -4.94 -1.88
N VAL A 62 18.80 -5.61 -2.93
CA VAL A 62 18.15 -6.85 -3.39
C VAL A 62 18.61 -7.99 -2.50
N ILE A 63 17.67 -8.68 -1.86
CA ILE A 63 17.92 -9.87 -1.06
C ILE A 63 17.18 -11.04 -1.68
N PRO A 64 17.86 -12.10 -2.12
CA PRO A 64 17.22 -13.31 -2.57
C PRO A 64 16.36 -13.94 -1.46
N MET A 65 15.24 -14.56 -1.82
CA MET A 65 14.31 -15.15 -0.85
C MET A 65 14.98 -16.20 0.05
N GLU A 66 15.90 -16.99 -0.49
CA GLU A 66 16.65 -18.01 0.26
C GLU A 66 17.52 -17.46 1.41
N PHE A 67 17.83 -16.16 1.41
CA PHE A 67 18.58 -15.51 2.50
C PHE A 67 17.67 -15.01 3.65
N LEU A 68 16.35 -15.08 3.52
CA LEU A 68 15.42 -14.79 4.61
C LEU A 68 15.41 -15.95 5.62
N GLN A 69 16.49 -16.05 6.40
CA GLN A 69 16.57 -17.01 7.49
C GLN A 69 15.79 -16.50 8.71
N LYS A 70 15.42 -17.44 9.58
CA LYS A 70 14.67 -17.16 10.83
C LYS A 70 15.37 -16.14 11.73
N ASP A 71 16.69 -16.04 11.65
CA ASP A 71 17.52 -15.18 12.50
C ASP A 71 17.80 -13.81 11.88
N LEU A 72 17.34 -13.54 10.64
CA LEU A 72 17.52 -12.24 9.99
C LEU A 72 16.47 -11.25 10.49
N ASP A 73 16.84 -10.39 11.40
CA ASP A 73 16.01 -9.28 11.86
C ASP A 73 16.32 -8.02 11.04
N ILE A 74 15.48 -7.78 10.03
CA ILE A 74 15.59 -6.61 9.17
C ILE A 74 15.29 -5.34 9.95
N SER A 75 14.37 -5.38 10.91
CA SER A 75 13.94 -4.18 11.65
C SER A 75 15.03 -3.59 12.52
N ASN A 76 15.96 -4.40 12.98
CA ASN A 76 17.09 -3.96 13.83
C ASN A 76 18.42 -3.78 13.08
N ASN A 77 18.44 -3.97 11.77
CA ASN A 77 19.66 -3.86 10.98
C ASN A 77 19.62 -2.67 10.01
N PRO A 78 20.33 -1.56 10.27
CA PRO A 78 20.28 -0.35 9.44
C PRO A 78 20.65 -0.57 7.97
N GLN A 79 21.48 -1.57 7.65
CA GLN A 79 21.86 -1.89 6.26
C GLN A 79 20.66 -2.39 5.44
N PHE A 80 19.60 -2.87 6.09
CA PHE A 80 18.36 -3.34 5.46
C PHE A 80 17.22 -2.33 5.56
N SER A 81 17.52 -1.05 5.72
CA SER A 81 16.51 0.01 5.78
C SER A 81 15.58 0.04 4.56
N ARG A 82 16.08 -0.41 3.40
CA ARG A 82 15.34 -0.58 2.15
C ARG A 82 15.73 -1.87 1.47
N VAL A 83 14.81 -2.82 1.43
CA VAL A 83 15.03 -4.17 0.91
C VAL A 83 14.03 -4.48 -0.18
N MET A 84 14.49 -5.08 -1.26
CA MET A 84 13.65 -5.69 -2.29
C MET A 84 13.88 -7.20 -2.28
N ILE A 85 12.80 -7.95 -2.25
CA ILE A 85 12.80 -9.41 -2.32
C ILE A 85 12.08 -9.79 -3.60
N SER A 86 12.81 -10.44 -4.51
CA SER A 86 12.23 -11.01 -5.72
C SER A 86 11.65 -12.38 -5.41
N VAL A 87 10.44 -12.65 -5.91
CA VAL A 87 9.74 -13.92 -5.75
C VAL A 87 9.23 -14.40 -7.11
N ASP A 88 9.36 -15.69 -7.34
CA ASP A 88 9.03 -16.31 -8.62
C ASP A 88 7.63 -16.95 -8.63
N ASP A 89 7.14 -17.37 -7.45
CA ASP A 89 5.90 -18.12 -7.33
C ASP A 89 5.14 -17.89 -6.01
N ASP A 90 3.94 -18.47 -5.93
CA ASP A 90 3.06 -18.35 -4.77
C ASP A 90 3.64 -19.04 -3.50
N GLU A 91 4.51 -20.05 -3.65
CA GLU A 91 5.13 -20.75 -2.52
C GLU A 91 6.14 -19.84 -1.83
N GLN A 92 6.97 -19.14 -2.59
CA GLN A 92 7.89 -18.13 -2.05
C GLN A 92 7.17 -16.96 -1.40
N ILE A 93 6.01 -16.55 -1.94
CA ILE A 93 5.18 -15.53 -1.30
C ILE A 93 4.63 -16.03 0.05
N ASP A 94 4.19 -17.29 0.13
CA ASP A 94 3.73 -17.89 1.40
C ASP A 94 4.87 -18.02 2.41
N GLU A 95 6.08 -18.36 1.97
CA GLU A 95 7.27 -18.39 2.82
C GLU A 95 7.61 -17.00 3.37
N PHE A 96 7.59 -15.97 2.52
CA PHE A 96 7.77 -14.58 2.94
C PHE A 96 6.69 -14.14 3.94
N ASN A 97 5.44 -14.48 3.72
CA ASN A 97 4.36 -14.18 4.64
C ASN A 97 4.57 -14.83 6.02
N ASN A 98 5.05 -16.07 6.05
CA ASN A 98 5.39 -16.76 7.29
C ASN A 98 6.55 -16.06 8.00
N TYR A 99 7.57 -15.62 7.27
CA TYR A 99 8.66 -14.84 7.81
C TYR A 99 8.15 -13.53 8.46
N LEU A 100 7.30 -12.77 7.79
CA LEU A 100 6.70 -11.55 8.35
C LEU A 100 5.90 -11.83 9.63
N ILE A 101 5.08 -12.87 9.63
CA ILE A 101 4.21 -13.19 10.75
C ILE A 101 5.01 -13.57 12.01
N HIS A 102 6.13 -14.26 11.84
CA HIS A 102 6.84 -14.89 12.95
C HIS A 102 8.09 -14.12 13.38
N PHE A 103 8.75 -13.41 12.48
CA PHE A 103 10.10 -12.88 12.73
C PHE A 103 10.23 -11.37 12.58
N GLN A 104 9.31 -10.69 11.88
CA GLN A 104 9.43 -9.24 11.66
C GLN A 104 8.50 -8.41 12.54
N ARG A 105 8.96 -7.23 12.90
CA ARG A 105 8.23 -6.21 13.66
C ARG A 105 8.62 -4.82 13.16
N ASP A 106 7.71 -3.87 13.31
CA ASP A 106 7.94 -2.45 13.00
C ASP A 106 8.52 -2.20 11.61
N VAL A 107 7.92 -2.83 10.59
CA VAL A 107 8.31 -2.69 9.19
C VAL A 107 7.15 -2.20 8.33
N VAL A 108 7.47 -1.58 7.19
CA VAL A 108 6.52 -1.27 6.13
C VAL A 108 6.77 -2.23 4.98
N VAL A 109 5.75 -2.98 4.57
CA VAL A 109 5.85 -3.97 3.50
C VAL A 109 4.98 -3.56 2.32
N LEU A 110 5.58 -3.50 1.15
CA LEU A 110 4.91 -3.23 -0.12
C LEU A 110 4.90 -4.51 -0.97
N TYR A 111 3.71 -5.01 -1.26
CA TYR A 111 3.49 -6.08 -2.22
C TYR A 111 3.22 -5.47 -3.59
N ASP A 112 4.16 -5.60 -4.52
CA ASP A 112 4.01 -5.09 -5.88
C ASP A 112 3.28 -6.12 -6.75
N ASP A 113 2.29 -5.64 -7.50
CA ASP A 113 1.49 -6.41 -8.46
C ASP A 113 0.97 -7.78 -7.97
N ILE A 114 0.47 -7.82 -6.74
CA ILE A 114 0.07 -9.05 -6.03
C ILE A 114 -1.34 -9.55 -6.40
N GLY A 115 -1.96 -9.02 -7.47
CA GLY A 115 -3.35 -9.26 -7.83
C GLY A 115 -3.73 -10.74 -8.02
N ASN A 116 -2.81 -11.56 -8.49
CA ASN A 116 -3.06 -12.99 -8.66
C ASN A 116 -3.07 -13.75 -7.34
N TYR A 117 -2.32 -13.33 -6.36
CA TYR A 117 -2.14 -14.02 -5.09
C TYR A 117 -3.23 -13.68 -4.05
N PHE A 118 -3.60 -12.40 -3.89
CA PHE A 118 -4.62 -11.96 -2.92
C PHE A 118 -6.02 -11.80 -3.52
N ARG A 119 -6.47 -12.76 -4.32
CA ARG A 119 -7.81 -12.76 -4.93
C ARG A 119 -8.68 -13.93 -4.46
N GLY A 120 -9.99 -13.80 -4.63
CA GLY A 120 -10.95 -14.87 -4.34
C GLY A 120 -10.98 -15.27 -2.86
N ASN A 121 -10.82 -16.55 -2.57
CA ASN A 121 -10.80 -17.08 -1.21
C ASN A 121 -9.36 -17.12 -0.68
N LEU A 122 -9.08 -16.30 0.32
CA LEU A 122 -7.79 -16.27 0.96
C LEU A 122 -7.47 -17.55 1.73
N SER A 123 -6.22 -18.02 1.64
CA SER A 123 -5.69 -19.13 2.41
C SER A 123 -5.66 -18.81 3.91
N LYS A 124 -5.44 -19.84 4.75
CA LYS A 124 -5.30 -19.66 6.19
C LYS A 124 -4.12 -18.73 6.55
N ASN A 125 -3.01 -18.84 5.83
CA ASN A 125 -1.82 -18.01 6.04
C ASN A 125 -2.07 -16.56 5.62
N GLN A 126 -2.70 -16.33 4.46
CA GLN A 126 -3.11 -14.99 4.03
C GLN A 126 -4.07 -14.33 5.04
N LEU A 127 -5.05 -15.10 5.57
CA LEU A 127 -5.98 -14.61 6.60
C LEU A 127 -5.27 -14.28 7.91
N LYS A 128 -4.21 -15.01 8.27
CA LYS A 128 -3.39 -14.71 9.43
C LYS A 128 -2.60 -13.43 9.19
N LEU A 129 -1.97 -13.31 8.02
CA LEU A 129 -1.17 -12.15 7.65
C LEU A 129 -1.97 -10.84 7.71
N ILE A 130 -3.12 -10.75 7.04
CA ILE A 130 -3.92 -9.51 7.01
C ILE A 130 -4.46 -9.07 8.39
N LYS A 131 -4.40 -9.94 9.40
CA LYS A 131 -4.75 -9.65 10.79
C LYS A 131 -3.52 -9.28 11.65
N THR A 132 -2.33 -9.63 11.19
CA THR A 132 -1.05 -9.46 11.92
C THR A 132 -0.64 -8.01 12.15
N PRO A 133 -0.92 -7.03 11.25
CA PRO A 133 -0.46 -5.65 11.41
C PRO A 133 -0.67 -5.10 12.82
N LYS A 134 -1.84 -5.30 13.38
CA LYS A 134 -2.22 -4.72 14.68
C LYS A 134 -1.31 -5.15 15.85
N ASN A 135 -0.69 -6.32 15.75
CA ASN A 135 0.06 -6.91 16.86
C ASN A 135 1.58 -6.70 16.73
N ASN A 136 2.08 -6.54 15.51
CA ASN A 136 3.53 -6.55 15.24
C ASN A 136 4.07 -5.21 14.73
N GLY A 137 3.27 -4.16 14.65
CA GLY A 137 3.74 -2.89 14.10
C GLY A 137 4.00 -2.92 12.60
N ILE A 138 3.44 -3.88 11.86
CA ILE A 138 3.67 -4.06 10.42
C ILE A 138 2.62 -3.30 9.64
N ASP A 139 3.02 -2.36 8.77
CA ASP A 139 2.13 -1.78 7.77
C ASP A 139 2.25 -2.56 6.47
N LEU A 140 1.10 -2.99 5.91
CA LEU A 140 1.04 -3.77 4.68
C LEU A 140 0.38 -2.94 3.58
N ILE A 141 1.05 -2.82 2.44
CA ILE A 141 0.58 -2.09 1.25
C ILE A 141 0.46 -3.11 0.11
N TYR A 142 -0.74 -3.26 -0.44
CA TYR A 142 -1.03 -4.21 -1.51
C TYR A 142 -1.39 -3.49 -2.79
N GLN A 143 -0.71 -3.76 -3.89
CA GLN A 143 -0.98 -3.15 -5.20
C GLN A 143 -1.79 -4.08 -6.11
N PHE A 144 -2.80 -3.50 -6.76
CA PHE A 144 -3.70 -4.16 -7.71
C PHE A 144 -3.92 -3.30 -8.95
N HIS A 145 -4.21 -3.93 -10.08
CA HIS A 145 -4.53 -3.21 -11.32
C HIS A 145 -5.99 -2.77 -11.42
N SER A 146 -6.89 -3.47 -10.73
CA SER A 146 -8.34 -3.29 -10.81
C SER A 146 -9.01 -3.56 -9.46
N TRP A 147 -10.13 -2.89 -9.21
CA TRP A 147 -10.98 -3.15 -8.05
C TRP A 147 -11.63 -4.54 -8.05
N ARG A 148 -11.52 -5.29 -9.15
CA ARG A 148 -12.05 -6.65 -9.27
C ARG A 148 -11.12 -7.73 -8.71
N GLU A 149 -9.85 -7.41 -8.53
CA GLU A 149 -8.82 -8.37 -8.11
C GLU A 149 -8.83 -8.65 -6.61
N PRO A 150 -8.89 -7.63 -5.72
CA PRO A 150 -8.74 -7.87 -4.29
C PRO A 150 -9.81 -8.78 -3.72
N ALA A 151 -9.38 -9.72 -2.86
CA ALA A 151 -10.31 -10.56 -2.12
C ALA A 151 -11.23 -9.71 -1.22
N PRO A 152 -12.53 -10.01 -1.10
CA PRO A 152 -13.45 -9.26 -0.25
C PRO A 152 -13.02 -9.16 1.22
N LYS A 153 -12.36 -10.21 1.73
CA LYS A 153 -11.82 -10.22 3.11
C LYS A 153 -10.64 -9.28 3.29
N LEU A 154 -9.82 -9.08 2.25
CA LEU A 154 -8.76 -8.08 2.29
C LEU A 154 -9.34 -6.67 2.30
N LEU A 155 -10.30 -6.37 1.41
CA LEU A 155 -11.00 -5.09 1.39
C LEU A 155 -11.58 -4.72 2.76
N ALA A 156 -12.20 -5.67 3.45
CA ALA A 156 -12.84 -5.46 4.74
C ALA A 156 -11.87 -5.06 5.88
N VAL A 157 -10.59 -5.37 5.76
CA VAL A 157 -9.58 -5.04 6.78
C VAL A 157 -8.70 -3.85 6.40
N CYS A 158 -8.80 -3.35 5.17
CA CYS A 158 -8.06 -2.17 4.74
C CYS A 158 -8.66 -0.92 5.38
N SER A 159 -7.83 -0.16 6.06
CA SER A 159 -8.17 1.15 6.63
C SER A 159 -7.67 2.32 5.78
N VAL A 160 -6.84 2.03 4.79
CA VAL A 160 -6.32 3.01 3.84
C VAL A 160 -6.54 2.50 2.42
N ALA A 161 -7.04 3.38 1.55
CA ALA A 161 -7.20 3.10 0.14
C ALA A 161 -6.59 4.21 -0.71
N ILE A 162 -5.66 3.84 -1.59
CA ILE A 162 -5.03 4.72 -2.56
C ILE A 162 -5.68 4.46 -3.92
N VAL A 163 -6.39 5.46 -4.41
CA VAL A 163 -7.19 5.40 -5.63
C VAL A 163 -6.44 6.09 -6.75
N LYS A 164 -6.19 5.36 -7.80
CA LYS A 164 -5.66 5.86 -9.07
C LYS A 164 -6.61 5.50 -10.22
N GLU A 165 -6.29 5.89 -11.44
CA GLU A 165 -7.13 5.56 -12.58
C GLU A 165 -7.26 4.05 -12.78
N THR A 166 -8.50 3.59 -12.92
CA THR A 166 -8.84 2.21 -13.25
C THR A 166 -9.90 2.20 -14.36
N PRO A 167 -10.04 1.11 -15.13
CA PRO A 167 -11.12 0.96 -16.08
C PRO A 167 -12.47 0.72 -15.38
N ASP A 168 -12.46 0.50 -14.08
CA ASP A 168 -13.64 0.16 -13.30
C ASP A 168 -14.47 1.42 -13.04
N LYS A 169 -15.64 1.51 -13.68
CA LYS A 169 -16.61 2.59 -13.41
C LYS A 169 -17.14 2.51 -11.98
N ASN A 170 -17.35 1.28 -11.51
CA ASN A 170 -17.84 1.00 -10.17
C ASN A 170 -16.88 0.05 -9.47
N ILE A 171 -16.64 0.30 -8.20
CA ILE A 171 -15.79 -0.54 -7.35
C ILE A 171 -16.58 -1.82 -7.01
N LYS A 172 -16.03 -2.97 -7.39
CA LYS A 172 -16.60 -4.28 -7.02
C LYS A 172 -16.44 -4.52 -5.52
N ASN A 173 -17.48 -5.07 -4.87
CA ASN A 173 -17.51 -5.31 -3.42
C ASN A 173 -17.25 -4.05 -2.58
N ILE A 174 -17.69 -2.89 -3.06
CA ILE A 174 -17.51 -1.60 -2.37
C ILE A 174 -18.08 -1.64 -0.95
N ASP A 175 -19.16 -2.41 -0.73
CA ASP A 175 -19.78 -2.63 0.58
C ASP A 175 -18.84 -3.25 1.62
N ARG A 176 -17.72 -3.81 1.18
CA ARG A 176 -16.66 -4.35 2.06
C ARG A 176 -15.63 -3.31 2.49
N LEU A 177 -15.52 -2.22 1.74
CA LEU A 177 -14.62 -1.13 2.11
C LEU A 177 -15.21 -0.30 3.25
N GLN A 178 -14.34 0.17 4.12
CA GLN A 178 -14.73 1.19 5.07
C GLN A 178 -15.08 2.48 4.31
N MET A 179 -16.20 3.12 4.67
CA MET A 179 -16.68 4.34 4.02
C MET A 179 -16.87 4.19 2.50
N ALA A 180 -17.64 3.18 2.10
CA ALA A 180 -17.87 2.81 0.71
C ALA A 180 -18.36 3.98 -0.18
N ASP A 181 -19.26 4.82 0.32
CA ASP A 181 -19.80 5.96 -0.43
C ASP A 181 -18.71 6.97 -0.78
N PHE A 182 -17.83 7.27 0.16
CA PHE A 182 -16.68 8.15 -0.08
C PHE A 182 -15.71 7.57 -1.13
N MET A 183 -15.48 6.26 -1.09
CA MET A 183 -14.63 5.58 -2.06
C MET A 183 -15.14 5.71 -3.50
N GLN A 184 -16.46 5.62 -3.70
CA GLN A 184 -17.06 5.80 -5.02
C GLN A 184 -16.86 7.23 -5.54
N VAL A 185 -17.02 8.22 -4.68
CA VAL A 185 -16.76 9.64 -5.02
C VAL A 185 -15.30 9.85 -5.41
N LEU A 186 -14.35 9.34 -4.60
CA LEU A 186 -12.92 9.47 -4.91
C LEU A 186 -12.53 8.80 -6.24
N ASN A 187 -13.11 7.65 -6.55
CA ASN A 187 -12.87 6.96 -7.82
C ASN A 187 -13.38 7.81 -9.01
N GLN A 188 -14.54 8.42 -8.88
CA GLN A 188 -15.09 9.31 -9.90
C GLN A 188 -14.26 10.57 -10.08
N GLU A 189 -13.77 11.18 -9.00
CA GLU A 189 -12.90 12.36 -9.04
C GLU A 189 -11.58 12.07 -9.75
N VAL A 190 -10.92 10.94 -9.44
CA VAL A 190 -9.69 10.53 -10.12
C VAL A 190 -9.91 10.35 -11.61
N GLN A 191 -11.01 9.70 -12.01
CA GLN A 191 -11.34 9.53 -13.42
C GLN A 191 -11.64 10.88 -14.10
N ALA A 192 -12.38 11.78 -13.46
CA ALA A 192 -12.70 13.10 -14.00
C ALA A 192 -11.44 13.95 -14.17
N GLU A 193 -10.58 13.97 -13.16
CA GLU A 193 -9.32 14.73 -13.22
C GLU A 193 -8.39 14.22 -14.32
N ASN A 194 -8.23 12.90 -14.46
CA ASN A 194 -7.37 12.33 -15.50
C ASN A 194 -7.89 12.54 -16.92
N ARG A 195 -9.20 12.75 -17.12
CA ARG A 195 -9.76 13.10 -18.44
C ARG A 195 -9.26 14.45 -18.96
N ILE A 196 -9.00 15.40 -18.06
CA ILE A 196 -8.53 16.75 -18.42
C ILE A 196 -7.00 16.88 -18.37
N ARG A 197 -6.28 15.89 -17.82
CA ARG A 197 -4.83 15.88 -17.80
C ARG A 197 -4.26 15.51 -19.17
N PRO A 198 -3.09 16.08 -19.55
CA PRO A 198 -2.38 15.69 -20.76
C PRO A 198 -2.09 14.19 -20.80
N GLU A 199 -2.06 13.63 -22.01
CA GLU A 199 -1.67 12.26 -22.22
C GLU A 199 -0.26 12.00 -21.65
N GLY A 200 -0.05 10.84 -21.00
CA GLY A 200 1.19 10.51 -20.29
C GLY A 200 1.36 11.19 -18.93
N LYS A 201 0.37 11.98 -18.44
CA LYS A 201 0.38 12.61 -17.11
C LYS A 201 -0.86 12.28 -16.28
N LYS A 202 -1.45 11.12 -16.49
CA LYS A 202 -2.67 10.65 -15.80
C LYS A 202 -2.36 10.08 -14.39
N TYR A 203 -1.82 10.95 -13.53
CA TYR A 203 -1.35 10.56 -12.19
C TYR A 203 -2.25 11.07 -11.06
N ALA A 204 -3.52 11.43 -11.35
CA ALA A 204 -4.45 11.82 -10.30
C ALA A 204 -4.49 10.76 -9.20
N THR A 205 -4.48 11.20 -7.96
CA THR A 205 -4.41 10.32 -6.80
C THR A 205 -5.30 10.85 -5.70
N ARG A 206 -6.06 9.95 -5.07
CA ARG A 206 -6.78 10.20 -3.82
C ARG A 206 -6.44 9.11 -2.84
N ILE A 207 -6.21 9.47 -1.58
CA ILE A 207 -5.96 8.51 -0.51
C ILE A 207 -7.02 8.74 0.56
N LEU A 208 -7.85 7.74 0.79
CA LEU A 208 -8.76 7.70 1.91
C LEU A 208 -8.10 6.95 3.06
N ASP A 209 -7.84 7.65 4.14
CA ASP A 209 -7.24 7.11 5.37
C ASP A 209 -8.28 7.18 6.49
N THR A 210 -9.03 6.10 6.66
CA THR A 210 -10.09 6.02 7.68
C THR A 210 -9.52 5.88 9.08
N LYS A 211 -8.28 5.39 9.21
CA LYS A 211 -7.58 5.25 10.48
C LYS A 211 -7.34 6.61 11.15
N PHE A 212 -6.96 7.60 10.36
CA PHE A 212 -6.69 8.96 10.83
C PHE A 212 -7.78 9.97 10.45
N GLY A 213 -8.90 9.52 9.87
CA GLY A 213 -10.03 10.37 9.51
C GLY A 213 -9.69 11.45 8.47
N ARG A 214 -8.86 11.13 7.47
CA ARG A 214 -8.34 12.09 6.51
C ARG A 214 -8.40 11.62 5.07
N VAL A 215 -8.43 12.60 4.16
CA VAL A 215 -8.18 12.40 2.73
C VAL A 215 -6.88 13.11 2.37
N LEU A 216 -6.05 12.45 1.56
CA LEU A 216 -4.86 13.04 0.98
C LEU A 216 -5.06 13.12 -0.53
N THR A 217 -4.73 14.25 -1.11
CA THR A 217 -4.62 14.44 -2.55
C THR A 217 -3.16 14.65 -2.92
N MET A 218 -2.76 14.27 -4.12
CA MET A 218 -1.41 14.53 -4.60
C MET A 218 -1.45 15.64 -5.65
N ASP A 219 -0.74 16.72 -5.39
CA ASP A 219 -0.63 17.86 -6.31
C ASP A 219 0.24 17.54 -7.53
N PHE A 220 0.37 18.51 -8.46
CA PHE A 220 1.21 18.39 -9.66
C PHE A 220 2.71 18.29 -9.34
N ASN A 221 3.15 18.69 -8.14
CA ASN A 221 4.53 18.64 -7.67
C ASN A 221 4.78 17.38 -6.83
N ASN A 222 3.84 16.42 -6.86
CA ASN A 222 3.89 15.18 -6.06
C ASN A 222 3.92 15.40 -4.54
N LYS A 223 3.35 16.51 -4.08
CA LYS A 223 3.17 16.78 -2.66
C LYS A 223 1.78 16.38 -2.21
N PHE A 224 1.69 15.79 -1.03
CA PHE A 224 0.42 15.47 -0.41
C PHE A 224 -0.21 16.70 0.25
N GLU A 225 -1.43 17.00 -0.13
CA GLU A 225 -2.33 17.91 0.59
C GLU A 225 -3.25 17.09 1.47
N LYS A 226 -3.51 17.55 2.69
CA LYS A 226 -4.27 16.82 3.69
C LYS A 226 -5.54 17.57 4.06
N PHE A 227 -6.65 16.86 4.07
CA PHE A 227 -7.96 17.34 4.47
C PHE A 227 -8.54 16.40 5.54
N SER A 228 -9.37 16.89 6.43
CA SER A 228 -10.25 15.99 7.19
C SER A 228 -11.30 15.37 6.26
N ILE A 229 -11.81 14.19 6.59
CA ILE A 229 -12.85 13.53 5.78
C ILE A 229 -14.07 14.46 5.65
N TYR A 230 -14.49 15.10 6.73
CA TYR A 230 -15.66 15.97 6.73
C TYR A 230 -15.47 17.19 5.81
N GLU A 231 -14.34 17.90 5.93
CA GLU A 231 -14.03 19.05 5.05
C GLU A 231 -13.97 18.65 3.58
N TYR A 232 -13.36 17.50 3.29
CA TYR A 232 -13.18 17.05 1.90
C TYR A 232 -14.50 16.71 1.20
N PHE A 233 -15.43 16.09 1.93
CA PHE A 233 -16.71 15.63 1.36
C PHE A 233 -17.87 16.57 1.60
N GLU A 234 -17.66 17.71 2.26
CA GLU A 234 -18.70 18.72 2.45
C GLU A 234 -19.30 19.15 1.10
N GLY A 235 -20.60 18.91 0.91
CA GLY A 235 -21.32 19.22 -0.34
C GLY A 235 -21.05 18.29 -1.52
N LYS A 236 -20.36 17.15 -1.33
CA LYS A 236 -20.07 16.17 -2.40
C LYS A 236 -20.87 14.86 -2.28
N LEU A 237 -21.60 14.66 -1.20
CA LEU A 237 -22.44 13.48 -0.91
C LEU A 237 -23.92 13.81 -1.07
#